data_f655675507a31c7146dea15dd733e3fa
#
_entry.id   f655675507a31c7146dea15dd733e3fa
#
_cell.length_a   1.000
_cell.length_b   1.000
_cell.length_c   1.000
_cell.angle_alpha   90.00
_cell.angle_beta   90.00
_cell.angle_gamma   90.00
#
_symmetry.space_group_name_H-M   'P 1'
#
loop_
_entity.id
_entity.type
_entity.pdbx_description
1 polymer ?
#
loop_
_entity_poly.entity_id
_entity_poly.type
_entity_poly.pdbx_seq_one_letter_code
_entity_poly.pdbx_strand_id
1 'polypeptide(L)'
;MIITITGKPCSGKGTVSKMFCQKYNFEYICTGDMFRALAKENGFDNILTFQLNEDIKKIDALVDNQIIDIGKNRISENIVIDSRLAWHFIPQSFKVFIDVDLNVAAKRLLEANRENENTILSFI
;
A
#
# COMPACT_ATOMS: atom_id res chain seq x y z
N MET A 1 -6.18 -17.16 -3.71
CA MET A 1 -6.80 -16.39 -2.62
C MET A 1 -6.13 -15.02 -2.54
N ILE A 2 -6.90 -13.96 -2.60
CA ILE A 2 -6.41 -12.60 -2.41
C ILE A 2 -6.76 -12.13 -1.01
N ILE A 3 -5.75 -11.67 -0.28
CA ILE A 3 -5.90 -11.07 1.04
C ILE A 3 -5.56 -9.59 0.91
N THR A 4 -6.48 -8.71 1.30
CA THR A 4 -6.21 -7.28 1.37
C THR A 4 -5.97 -6.89 2.81
N ILE A 5 -4.82 -6.29 3.08
CA ILE A 5 -4.43 -5.85 4.43
C ILE A 5 -4.44 -4.33 4.48
N THR A 6 -5.24 -3.81 5.39
CA THR A 6 -5.37 -2.39 5.65
C THR A 6 -4.99 -2.13 7.11
N GLY A 7 -4.59 -0.94 7.42
CA GLY A 7 -4.26 -0.58 8.80
C GLY A 7 -3.79 0.85 8.91
N LYS A 8 -3.71 1.31 10.15
CA LYS A 8 -3.21 2.65 10.45
C LYS A 8 -1.71 2.75 10.15
N PRO A 9 -1.20 3.96 9.87
CA PRO A 9 0.25 4.16 9.75
C PRO A 9 0.99 3.64 10.97
N CYS A 10 2.14 3.01 10.75
CA CYS A 10 2.98 2.43 11.80
C CYS A 10 2.31 1.32 12.62
N SER A 11 1.29 0.66 12.06
CA SER A 11 0.62 -0.48 12.71
C SER A 11 1.40 -1.79 12.60
N GLY A 12 2.45 -1.83 11.78
CA GLY A 12 3.17 -3.06 11.47
C GLY A 12 2.60 -3.80 10.27
N LYS A 13 1.70 -3.17 9.53
CA LYS A 13 1.01 -3.73 8.38
C LYS A 13 1.98 -4.34 7.35
N GLY A 14 3.00 -3.60 6.95
CA GLY A 14 3.99 -4.08 6.00
C GLY A 14 4.80 -5.26 6.53
N THR A 15 5.22 -5.21 7.79
CA THR A 15 5.97 -6.29 8.42
C THR A 15 5.16 -7.58 8.49
N VAL A 16 3.92 -7.50 8.96
CA VAL A 16 3.02 -8.65 9.07
C VAL A 16 2.74 -9.23 7.68
N SER A 17 2.46 -8.38 6.71
CA SER A 17 2.17 -8.80 5.33
C SER A 17 3.34 -9.59 4.73
N LYS A 18 4.55 -9.07 4.89
CA LYS A 18 5.77 -9.72 4.36
C LYS A 18 6.05 -11.04 5.05
N MET A 19 5.89 -11.10 6.36
CA MET A 19 6.08 -12.35 7.12
C MET A 19 5.07 -13.41 6.69
N PHE A 20 3.82 -13.03 6.51
CA PHE A 20 2.79 -13.94 6.03
C PHE A 20 3.12 -14.47 4.63
N CYS A 21 3.50 -13.61 3.71
CA CYS A 21 3.85 -13.99 2.35
C CYS A 21 5.04 -14.94 2.31
N GLN A 22 6.05 -14.69 3.14
CA GLN A 22 7.22 -15.53 3.22
C GLN A 22 6.89 -16.92 3.78
N LYS A 23 6.05 -16.98 4.80
CA LYS A 23 5.68 -18.24 5.46
C LYS A 23 4.77 -19.11 4.58
N TYR A 24 3.81 -18.50 3.87
CA TYR A 24 2.78 -19.23 3.14
C TYR A 24 2.93 -19.16 1.63
N ASN A 25 4.03 -18.59 1.15
CA ASN A 25 4.34 -18.48 -0.27
C ASN A 25 3.28 -17.71 -1.06
N PHE A 26 2.86 -16.56 -0.53
CA PHE A 26 2.00 -15.60 -1.22
C PHE A 26 2.87 -14.53 -1.87
N GLU A 27 2.41 -14.01 -3.01
CA GLU A 27 3.02 -12.80 -3.59
C GLU A 27 2.65 -11.58 -2.75
N TYR A 28 3.63 -10.73 -2.47
CA TYR A 28 3.41 -9.48 -1.74
C TYR A 28 3.33 -8.32 -2.72
N ILE A 29 2.24 -7.57 -2.68
CA ILE A 29 2.05 -6.35 -3.46
C ILE A 29 1.75 -5.20 -2.49
N CYS A 30 2.51 -4.13 -2.61
CA CYS A 30 2.33 -2.91 -1.82
C CYS A 30 1.95 -1.77 -2.74
N THR A 31 0.81 -1.13 -2.50
CA THR A 31 0.35 -0.02 -3.35
C THR A 31 1.23 1.21 -3.25
N GLY A 32 1.90 1.42 -2.11
CA GLY A 32 2.90 2.48 -2.00
C GLY A 32 4.06 2.32 -2.98
N ASP A 33 4.54 1.08 -3.13
CA ASP A 33 5.59 0.77 -4.10
C ASP A 33 5.09 0.92 -5.54
N MET A 34 3.87 0.51 -5.81
CA MET A 34 3.23 0.70 -7.13
C MET A 34 3.12 2.19 -7.46
N PHE A 35 2.70 3.00 -6.50
CA PHE A 35 2.59 4.44 -6.68
C PHE A 35 3.94 5.04 -7.06
N ARG A 36 5.00 4.71 -6.33
CA ARG A 36 6.34 5.22 -6.61
C ARG A 36 6.85 4.80 -7.98
N ALA A 37 6.64 3.54 -8.36
CA ALA A 37 7.04 3.02 -9.65
C ALA A 37 6.31 3.74 -10.81
N LEU A 38 5.00 3.90 -10.68
CA LEU A 38 4.19 4.58 -11.70
C LEU A 38 4.52 6.06 -11.77
N ALA A 39 4.76 6.71 -10.64
CA ALA A 39 5.20 8.10 -10.61
C ALA A 39 6.51 8.28 -11.37
N LYS A 40 7.47 7.41 -11.12
CA LYS A 40 8.76 7.43 -11.81
C LYS A 40 8.61 7.24 -13.32
N GLU A 41 7.79 6.28 -13.74
CA GLU A 41 7.50 6.03 -15.17
C GLU A 41 6.86 7.24 -15.84
N ASN A 42 6.13 8.07 -15.10
CA ASN A 42 5.44 9.25 -15.60
C ASN A 42 6.25 10.55 -15.39
N GLY A 43 7.53 10.45 -15.08
CA GLY A 43 8.45 11.59 -15.02
C GLY A 43 8.59 12.24 -13.66
N PHE A 44 8.06 11.63 -12.59
CA PHE A 44 8.20 12.12 -11.22
C PHE A 44 9.22 11.27 -10.47
N ASP A 45 10.40 11.82 -10.20
CA ASP A 45 11.49 11.08 -9.56
C ASP A 45 11.23 10.80 -8.08
N ASN A 46 10.49 11.68 -7.42
CA ASN A 46 10.07 11.51 -6.03
C ASN A 46 8.81 12.36 -5.78
N ILE A 47 8.20 12.19 -4.60
CA ILE A 47 6.95 12.89 -4.27
C ILE A 47 7.12 14.42 -4.26
N LEU A 48 8.34 14.92 -4.04
CA LEU A 48 8.61 16.37 -4.02
C LEU A 48 8.54 16.99 -5.41
N THR A 49 8.58 16.20 -6.47
CA THR A 49 8.44 16.67 -7.84
C THR A 49 7.00 16.88 -8.26
N PHE A 50 6.03 16.38 -7.47
CA PHE A 50 4.62 16.64 -7.73
C PHE A 50 4.31 18.12 -7.46
N GLN A 51 3.82 18.79 -8.48
CA GLN A 51 3.54 20.23 -8.40
C GLN A 51 2.06 20.51 -8.19
N LEU A 52 1.18 19.60 -8.58
CA LEU A 52 -0.25 19.78 -8.54
C LEU A 52 -0.94 18.53 -7.99
N ASN A 53 -2.10 18.74 -7.33
CA ASN A 53 -2.93 17.63 -6.86
C ASN A 53 -3.39 16.70 -7.99
N GLU A 54 -3.54 17.23 -9.21
CA GLU A 54 -3.91 16.43 -10.38
C GLU A 54 -2.85 15.38 -10.71
N ASP A 55 -1.57 15.66 -10.49
CA ASP A 55 -0.49 14.70 -10.71
C ASP A 55 -0.63 13.49 -9.79
N ILE A 56 -0.89 13.75 -8.51
CA ILE A 56 -1.12 12.70 -7.52
C ILE A 56 -2.36 11.89 -7.86
N LYS A 57 -3.46 12.55 -8.23
CA LYS A 57 -4.71 11.87 -8.61
C LYS A 57 -4.53 11.00 -9.85
N LYS A 58 -3.74 11.46 -10.81
CA LYS A 58 -3.44 10.68 -12.02
C LYS A 58 -2.73 9.38 -11.66
N ILE A 59 -1.72 9.44 -10.81
CA ILE A 59 -0.98 8.25 -10.40
C ILE A 59 -1.84 7.35 -9.53
N ASP A 60 -2.63 7.90 -8.61
CA ASP A 60 -3.57 7.12 -7.80
C ASP A 60 -4.56 6.36 -8.70
N ALA A 61 -5.09 6.98 -9.74
CA ALA A 61 -6.00 6.32 -10.67
C ALA A 61 -5.33 5.15 -11.40
N LEU A 62 -4.06 5.29 -11.76
CA LEU A 62 -3.29 4.20 -12.38
C LEU A 62 -3.08 3.03 -11.40
N VAL A 63 -2.79 3.32 -10.15
CA VAL A 63 -2.68 2.30 -9.10
C VAL A 63 -4.01 1.58 -8.91
N ASP A 64 -5.10 2.33 -8.78
CA ASP A 64 -6.44 1.76 -8.60
C ASP A 64 -6.81 0.82 -9.75
N ASN A 65 -6.52 1.22 -10.99
CA ASN A 65 -6.78 0.38 -12.16
C ASN A 65 -5.98 -0.92 -12.14
N GLN A 66 -4.73 -0.87 -11.70
CA GLN A 66 -3.91 -2.09 -11.56
C GLN A 66 -4.49 -3.02 -10.48
N ILE A 67 -4.97 -2.48 -9.37
CA ILE A 67 -5.61 -3.28 -8.32
C ILE A 67 -6.89 -3.93 -8.82
N ILE A 68 -7.71 -3.19 -9.55
CA ILE A 68 -8.93 -3.72 -10.16
C ILE A 68 -8.59 -4.88 -11.10
N ASP A 69 -7.57 -4.73 -11.94
CA ASP A 69 -7.12 -5.78 -12.85
C ASP A 69 -6.66 -7.03 -12.12
N ILE A 70 -5.93 -6.88 -11.02
CA ILE A 70 -5.52 -8.01 -10.19
C ILE A 70 -6.75 -8.77 -9.69
N GLY A 71 -7.75 -8.05 -9.19
CA GLY A 71 -8.98 -8.65 -8.70
C GLY A 71 -9.77 -9.40 -9.77
N LYS A 72 -9.73 -8.93 -11.00
CA LYS A 72 -10.43 -9.56 -12.13
C LYS A 72 -9.68 -10.74 -12.72
N ASN A 73 -8.37 -10.59 -12.90
CA ASN A 73 -7.58 -11.51 -13.71
C ASN A 73 -6.74 -12.48 -12.88
N ARG A 74 -6.54 -12.21 -11.61
CA ARG A 74 -5.65 -13.00 -10.75
C ARG A 74 -6.32 -13.46 -9.45
N ILE A 75 -7.65 -13.52 -9.43
CA ILE A 75 -8.42 -13.82 -8.21
C ILE A 75 -8.13 -15.23 -7.64
N SER A 76 -7.69 -16.16 -8.47
CA SER A 76 -7.33 -17.52 -8.05
C SER A 76 -5.90 -17.65 -7.54
N GLU A 77 -5.08 -16.64 -7.68
CA GLU A 77 -3.69 -16.64 -7.22
C GLU A 77 -3.61 -16.28 -5.73
N ASN A 78 -2.50 -16.65 -5.11
CA ASN A 78 -2.25 -16.36 -3.69
C ASN A 78 -1.48 -15.06 -3.57
N ILE A 79 -2.18 -13.98 -3.27
CA ILE A 79 -1.63 -12.62 -3.23
C ILE A 79 -2.07 -11.92 -1.96
N VAL A 80 -1.13 -11.23 -1.30
CA VAL A 80 -1.43 -10.27 -0.25
C VAL A 80 -1.21 -8.87 -0.80
N ILE A 81 -2.23 -8.04 -0.71
CA ILE A 81 -2.16 -6.64 -1.14
C ILE A 81 -2.19 -5.75 0.09
N ASP A 82 -1.06 -5.11 0.36
CA ASP A 82 -0.89 -4.13 1.42
C ASP A 82 -1.31 -2.76 0.87
N SER A 83 -2.50 -2.31 1.27
CA SER A 83 -3.13 -1.13 0.68
C SER A 83 -4.20 -0.57 1.60
N ARG A 84 -4.50 0.71 1.43
CA ARG A 84 -5.59 1.35 2.16
C ARG A 84 -6.95 1.07 1.55
N LEU A 85 -7.05 0.88 0.22
CA LEU A 85 -8.31 0.79 -0.49
C LEU A 85 -8.50 -0.47 -1.33
N ALA A 86 -7.53 -1.37 -1.38
CA ALA A 86 -7.66 -2.58 -2.19
C ALA A 86 -8.87 -3.43 -1.80
N TRP A 87 -9.24 -3.43 -0.51
CA TRP A 87 -10.44 -4.12 -0.04
C TRP A 87 -11.71 -3.65 -0.74
N HIS A 88 -11.75 -2.38 -1.12
CA HIS A 88 -12.88 -1.78 -1.83
C HIS A 88 -12.91 -2.21 -3.30
N PHE A 89 -11.74 -2.24 -3.95
CA PHE A 89 -11.63 -2.60 -5.36
C PHE A 89 -11.69 -4.11 -5.62
N ILE A 90 -11.44 -4.91 -4.59
CA ILE A 90 -11.53 -6.38 -4.69
C ILE A 90 -12.50 -6.89 -3.63
N PRO A 91 -13.81 -6.80 -3.87
CA PRO A 91 -14.82 -7.21 -2.88
C PRO A 91 -14.71 -8.68 -2.47
N GLN A 92 -14.18 -9.53 -3.35
CA GLN A 92 -14.00 -10.95 -3.10
C GLN A 92 -12.77 -11.28 -2.23
N SER A 93 -11.93 -10.29 -1.94
CA SER A 93 -10.74 -10.51 -1.12
C SER A 93 -11.09 -10.83 0.34
N PHE A 94 -10.22 -11.58 0.98
CA PHE A 94 -10.26 -11.73 2.44
C PHE A 94 -9.64 -10.46 3.05
N LYS A 95 -10.44 -9.74 3.85
CA LYS A 95 -10.08 -8.40 4.33
C LYS A 95 -9.55 -8.47 5.75
N VAL A 96 -8.35 -7.92 5.96
CA VAL A 96 -7.70 -7.84 7.26
C VAL A 96 -7.43 -6.38 7.58
N PHE A 97 -7.81 -5.95 8.78
CA PHE A 97 -7.50 -4.62 9.28
C PHE A 97 -6.58 -4.74 10.49
N ILE A 98 -5.44 -4.05 10.45
CA ILE A 98 -4.47 -4.02 11.54
C ILE A 98 -4.58 -2.68 12.25
N ASP A 99 -4.94 -2.72 13.52
CA ASP A 99 -5.04 -1.55 14.37
C ASP A 99 -3.78 -1.39 15.22
N VAL A 100 -3.60 -0.20 15.77
CA VAL A 100 -2.50 0.12 16.66
C VAL A 100 -2.91 1.30 17.54
N ASP A 101 -2.47 1.27 18.80
CA ASP A 101 -2.62 2.42 19.69
C ASP A 101 -1.89 3.64 19.11
N LEU A 102 -2.52 4.81 19.18
CA LEU A 102 -1.97 6.03 18.60
C LEU A 102 -0.60 6.40 19.18
N ASN A 103 -0.42 6.21 20.49
CA ASN A 103 0.86 6.50 21.15
C ASN A 103 1.96 5.56 20.68
N VAL A 104 1.64 4.28 20.47
CA VAL A 104 2.57 3.29 19.93
C VAL A 104 2.93 3.64 18.48
N ALA A 105 1.95 4.03 17.68
CA ALA A 105 2.18 4.44 16.30
C ALA A 105 3.10 5.66 16.21
N ALA A 106 2.86 6.67 17.02
CA ALA A 106 3.68 7.88 17.08
C ALA A 106 5.13 7.55 17.48
N LYS A 107 5.30 6.71 18.48
CA LYS A 107 6.64 6.27 18.93
C LYS A 107 7.38 5.52 17.82
N ARG A 108 6.72 4.59 17.13
CA ARG A 108 7.30 3.84 16.03
C ARG A 108 7.72 4.76 14.88
N LEU A 109 6.90 5.77 14.59
CA LEU A 109 7.21 6.74 13.54
C LEU A 109 8.49 7.51 13.85
N LEU A 110 8.64 7.99 15.09
CA LEU A 110 9.83 8.70 15.54
C LEU A 110 11.07 7.79 15.53
N GLU A 111 10.95 6.58 16.04
CA GLU A 111 12.06 5.62 16.12
C GLU A 111 12.52 5.16 14.73
N ALA A 112 11.61 5.05 13.78
CA ALA A 112 11.94 4.65 12.43
C ALA A 112 12.73 5.71 11.67
N ASN A 113 12.78 6.96 12.16
CA ASN A 113 13.47 8.08 11.53
C ASN A 113 13.14 8.18 10.04
N ARG A 114 11.84 8.16 9.71
CA ARG A 114 11.37 8.17 8.34
C ARG A 114 11.63 9.52 7.67
N GLU A 115 12.08 9.48 6.43
CA GLU A 115 12.20 10.66 5.60
C GLU A 115 10.82 11.25 5.30
N ASN A 116 10.79 12.54 4.94
CA ASN A 116 9.56 13.28 4.68
C ASN A 116 8.65 12.57 3.65
N GLU A 117 9.23 12.04 2.59
CA GLU A 117 8.49 11.32 1.55
C GLU A 117 7.74 10.13 2.14
N ASN A 118 8.43 9.29 2.87
CA ASN A 118 7.83 8.10 3.46
C ASN A 118 6.78 8.45 4.51
N THR A 119 7.01 9.50 5.27
CA THR A 119 6.07 9.99 6.27
C THR A 119 4.78 10.47 5.59
N ILE A 120 4.89 11.26 4.53
CA ILE A 120 3.75 11.75 3.77
C ILE A 120 2.95 10.57 3.19
N LEU A 121 3.61 9.61 2.55
CA LEU A 121 2.96 8.44 1.97
C LEU A 121 2.30 7.54 3.02
N SER A 122 2.80 7.54 4.25
CA SER A 122 2.21 6.77 5.35
C SER A 122 0.90 7.36 5.85
N PHE A 123 0.68 8.65 5.68
CA PHE A 123 -0.50 9.35 6.19
C PHE A 123 -1.50 9.78 5.09
N ILE A 124 -1.14 9.62 3.83
CA ILE A 124 -2.06 9.83 2.72
C ILE A 124 -2.92 8.59 2.52
#